data_ecd56fd298743ab1a41c82f49b62b2a3
#
_entry.id   ecd56fd298743ab1a41c82f49b62b2a3
#
_cell.length_a   1.000
_cell.length_b   1.000
_cell.length_c   1.000
_cell.angle_alpha   90.00
_cell.angle_beta   90.00
_cell.angle_gamma   90.00
#
_symmetry.space_group_name_H-M   'P 1'
#
loop_
_entity.id
_entity.type
_entity.pdbx_description
1 polymer ?
#
loop_
_entity_poly.entity_id
_entity_poly.type
_entity_poly.pdbx_seq_one_letter_code
_entity_poly.pdbx_strand_id
1 'polypeptide(L)'
;DEIYRAKQDKPELEVKILIDWHRAQRNLLGAEKSATNADWYCEQRQKYQLADDPNLFFGVPINTREVFGVLHIKGFVFDDTVLYSGASINNVYLQQNEKYRYDRYQKITHSQLADSMVAFIRDFLLNSDVVLPLDSVNRPKTKEIRQNIRHFRKNLALNGQYKLSSAVDFGNELTVTPLFGLGGAGNVLNCTIEDLFQLVDEKLTICTPYFNFPRTLQQKIRHLLRKGKKIEIIVGDKVAND
;
A
#
# COMPACT_ATOMS: atom_id res chain seq x y z
N ASP A 1 1.11 -18.71 -9.32
CA ASP A 1 0.99 -20.17 -9.21
C ASP A 1 1.21 -20.64 -7.76
N GLU A 2 2.35 -20.33 -7.11
CA GLU A 2 2.73 -20.90 -5.81
C GLU A 2 1.70 -20.66 -4.69
N ILE A 3 1.08 -19.46 -4.64
CA ILE A 3 0.06 -19.14 -3.65
C ILE A 3 -1.20 -20.02 -3.84
N TYR A 4 -1.62 -20.21 -5.09
CA TYR A 4 -2.76 -21.10 -5.38
C TYR A 4 -2.45 -22.55 -5.05
N ARG A 5 -1.23 -23.01 -5.36
CA ARG A 5 -0.77 -24.36 -4.99
C ARG A 5 -0.72 -24.51 -3.45
N ALA A 6 -0.14 -23.56 -2.75
CA ALA A 6 -0.09 -23.59 -1.29
C ALA A 6 -1.48 -23.64 -0.66
N LYS A 7 -2.46 -22.90 -1.23
CA LYS A 7 -3.85 -22.95 -0.77
C LYS A 7 -4.52 -24.28 -1.08
N GLN A 8 -4.21 -24.90 -2.22
CA GLN A 8 -4.69 -26.24 -2.58
C GLN A 8 -4.13 -27.31 -1.64
N ASP A 9 -2.82 -27.23 -1.33
CA ASP A 9 -2.14 -28.19 -0.44
C ASP A 9 -2.55 -28.00 1.03
N LYS A 10 -2.94 -26.76 1.42
CA LYS A 10 -3.33 -26.39 2.78
C LYS A 10 -4.64 -25.57 2.74
N PRO A 11 -5.79 -26.22 2.70
CA PRO A 11 -7.10 -25.55 2.62
C PRO A 11 -7.38 -24.58 3.79
N GLU A 12 -6.80 -24.82 4.96
CA GLU A 12 -6.91 -23.97 6.14
C GLU A 12 -6.09 -22.68 6.05
N LEU A 13 -5.18 -22.56 5.09
CA LEU A 13 -4.34 -21.37 4.92
C LEU A 13 -5.21 -20.17 4.54
N GLU A 14 -5.26 -19.16 5.39
CA GLU A 14 -5.93 -17.90 5.10
C GLU A 14 -5.01 -16.97 4.30
N VAL A 15 -5.41 -16.59 3.10
CA VAL A 15 -4.66 -15.67 2.23
C VAL A 15 -5.57 -14.55 1.76
N LYS A 16 -5.13 -13.30 1.95
CA LYS A 16 -5.83 -12.11 1.44
C LYS A 16 -4.80 -11.18 0.79
N ILE A 17 -4.94 -10.95 -0.51
CA ILE A 17 -4.03 -10.12 -1.31
C ILE A 17 -4.83 -8.94 -1.85
N LEU A 18 -4.47 -7.73 -1.42
CA LEU A 18 -5.14 -6.51 -1.83
C LEU A 18 -4.31 -5.77 -2.88
N ILE A 19 -4.96 -5.43 -3.98
CA ILE A 19 -4.33 -4.80 -5.14
C ILE A 19 -5.19 -3.61 -5.59
N ASP A 20 -4.60 -2.64 -6.25
CA ASP A 20 -5.39 -1.56 -6.85
C ASP A 20 -6.38 -2.09 -7.89
N TRP A 21 -7.66 -1.72 -7.72
CA TRP A 21 -8.77 -2.16 -8.55
C TRP A 21 -8.58 -1.85 -10.04
N HIS A 22 -8.13 -0.64 -10.34
CA HIS A 22 -7.98 -0.20 -11.73
C HIS A 22 -6.80 -0.86 -12.41
N ARG A 23 -5.65 -0.91 -11.71
CA ARG A 23 -4.43 -1.50 -12.25
C ARG A 23 -4.55 -2.98 -12.52
N ALA A 24 -5.30 -3.71 -11.70
CA ALA A 24 -5.53 -5.13 -11.89
C ALA A 24 -6.39 -5.45 -13.12
N GLN A 25 -7.18 -4.50 -13.60
CA GLN A 25 -8.18 -4.69 -14.67
C GLN A 25 -7.88 -3.90 -15.95
N ARG A 26 -6.73 -3.26 -16.06
CA ARG A 26 -6.34 -2.52 -17.26
C ARG A 26 -5.30 -3.26 -18.08
N ASN A 27 -5.30 -2.99 -19.37
CA ASN A 27 -4.19 -3.33 -20.24
C ASN A 27 -3.09 -2.27 -20.15
N LEU A 28 -1.90 -2.58 -20.62
CA LEU A 28 -0.82 -1.60 -20.77
C LEU A 28 -1.24 -0.50 -21.75
N LEU A 29 -0.98 0.75 -21.40
CA LEU A 29 -1.27 1.89 -22.29
C LEU A 29 -0.48 1.76 -23.60
N GLY A 30 -1.18 1.85 -24.73
CA GLY A 30 -0.58 1.74 -26.06
C GLY A 30 -0.30 0.30 -26.54
N ALA A 31 -0.56 -0.72 -25.73
CA ALA A 31 -0.45 -2.11 -26.12
C ALA A 31 -1.76 -2.63 -26.74
N GLU A 32 -1.66 -3.70 -27.52
CA GLU A 32 -2.84 -4.45 -27.97
C GLU A 32 -3.64 -4.97 -26.77
N LYS A 33 -4.97 -5.06 -26.93
CA LYS A 33 -5.86 -5.57 -25.91
C LYS A 33 -5.50 -7.03 -25.57
N SER A 34 -5.08 -7.27 -24.35
CA SER A 34 -4.71 -8.58 -23.82
C SER A 34 -5.53 -8.91 -22.57
N ALA A 35 -5.38 -10.12 -22.06
CA ALA A 35 -5.92 -10.49 -20.77
C ALA A 35 -5.33 -9.61 -19.67
N THR A 36 -6.17 -9.23 -18.72
CA THR A 36 -5.76 -8.41 -17.55
C THR A 36 -5.20 -9.31 -16.44
N ASN A 37 -4.56 -8.70 -15.45
CA ASN A 37 -4.15 -9.46 -14.25
C ASN A 37 -5.33 -10.14 -13.56
N ALA A 38 -6.48 -9.47 -13.51
CA ALA A 38 -7.69 -10.05 -12.91
C ALA A 38 -8.20 -11.27 -13.70
N ASP A 39 -8.09 -11.26 -15.03
CA ASP A 39 -8.44 -12.42 -15.85
C ASP A 39 -7.50 -13.59 -15.56
N TRP A 40 -6.20 -13.30 -15.45
CA TRP A 40 -5.20 -14.30 -15.09
C TRP A 40 -5.44 -14.89 -13.68
N TYR A 41 -5.85 -14.07 -12.68
CA TYR A 41 -6.22 -14.60 -11.36
C TYR A 41 -7.40 -15.57 -11.43
N CYS A 42 -8.42 -15.27 -12.26
CA CYS A 42 -9.53 -16.18 -12.49
C CYS A 42 -9.08 -17.50 -13.11
N GLU A 43 -8.23 -17.43 -14.12
CA GLU A 43 -7.66 -18.62 -14.79
C GLU A 43 -6.88 -19.49 -13.81
N GLN A 44 -6.03 -18.89 -12.97
CA GLN A 44 -5.28 -19.64 -11.96
C GLN A 44 -6.22 -20.29 -10.92
N ARG A 45 -7.23 -19.57 -10.47
CA ARG A 45 -8.23 -20.12 -9.54
C ARG A 45 -8.93 -21.35 -10.11
N GLN A 46 -9.29 -21.33 -11.40
CA GLN A 46 -9.88 -22.46 -12.09
C GLN A 46 -8.88 -23.62 -12.25
N LYS A 47 -7.66 -23.31 -12.66
CA LYS A 47 -6.58 -24.30 -12.84
C LYS A 47 -6.31 -25.11 -11.58
N TYR A 48 -6.32 -24.45 -10.42
CA TYR A 48 -6.08 -25.10 -9.13
C TYR A 48 -7.37 -25.59 -8.43
N GLN A 49 -8.51 -25.59 -9.14
CA GLN A 49 -9.80 -26.11 -8.64
C GLN A 49 -10.27 -25.50 -7.31
N LEU A 50 -9.99 -24.21 -7.09
CA LEU A 50 -10.35 -23.48 -5.88
C LEU A 50 -11.69 -22.72 -6.02
N ALA A 51 -12.62 -23.21 -6.85
CA ALA A 51 -13.88 -22.51 -7.14
C ALA A 51 -14.73 -22.30 -5.87
N ASP A 52 -14.75 -23.30 -4.99
CA ASP A 52 -15.53 -23.28 -3.74
C ASP A 52 -14.76 -22.65 -2.57
N ASP A 53 -13.47 -22.37 -2.73
CA ASP A 53 -12.64 -21.74 -1.71
C ASP A 53 -12.88 -20.23 -1.62
N PRO A 54 -12.55 -19.60 -0.48
CA PRO A 54 -12.54 -18.15 -0.37
C PRO A 54 -11.64 -17.49 -1.40
N ASN A 55 -12.07 -16.35 -1.96
CA ASN A 55 -11.24 -15.57 -2.88
C ASN A 55 -9.94 -15.11 -2.22
N LEU A 56 -8.85 -15.08 -2.99
CA LEU A 56 -7.52 -14.71 -2.54
C LEU A 56 -7.16 -13.26 -2.89
N PHE A 57 -7.58 -12.78 -4.06
CA PHE A 57 -7.22 -11.47 -4.60
C PHE A 57 -8.39 -10.50 -4.55
N PHE A 58 -8.15 -9.32 -3.98
CA PHE A 58 -9.17 -8.29 -3.81
C PHE A 58 -8.73 -6.97 -4.42
N GLY A 59 -9.61 -6.34 -5.17
CA GLY A 59 -9.37 -5.03 -5.76
C GLY A 59 -9.87 -3.91 -4.87
N VAL A 60 -9.00 -2.96 -4.54
CA VAL A 60 -9.32 -1.80 -3.71
C VAL A 60 -9.40 -0.54 -4.57
N PRO A 61 -10.60 0.02 -4.80
CA PRO A 61 -10.75 1.23 -5.59
C PRO A 61 -10.64 2.50 -4.73
N ILE A 62 -9.46 3.12 -4.68
CA ILE A 62 -9.26 4.37 -3.92
C ILE A 62 -9.95 5.57 -4.57
N ASN A 63 -10.08 5.57 -5.88
CA ASN A 63 -10.82 6.59 -6.62
C ASN A 63 -11.68 5.98 -7.73
N THR A 64 -12.56 6.79 -8.32
CA THR A 64 -13.42 6.37 -9.43
C THR A 64 -12.69 6.25 -10.76
N ARG A 65 -11.46 6.75 -10.85
CA ARG A 65 -10.53 6.63 -11.98
C ARG A 65 -9.10 6.57 -11.45
N GLU A 66 -8.24 5.78 -12.09
CA GLU A 66 -6.83 5.61 -11.73
C GLU A 66 -6.07 6.95 -11.68
N VAL A 67 -6.32 7.84 -12.62
CA VAL A 67 -5.63 9.15 -12.72
C VAL A 67 -5.80 10.04 -11.48
N PHE A 68 -6.83 9.80 -10.67
CA PHE A 68 -7.07 10.56 -9.45
C PHE A 68 -6.49 9.92 -8.19
N GLY A 69 -5.79 8.81 -8.34
CA GLY A 69 -5.10 8.10 -7.26
C GLY A 69 -5.42 6.61 -7.24
N VAL A 70 -4.46 5.87 -6.76
CA VAL A 70 -4.43 4.40 -6.67
C VAL A 70 -4.18 3.95 -5.25
N LEU A 71 -4.42 2.68 -4.99
CA LEU A 71 -3.96 2.06 -3.75
C LEU A 71 -2.42 2.07 -3.71
N HIS A 72 -1.85 2.71 -2.70
CA HIS A 72 -0.40 2.81 -2.55
C HIS A 72 0.10 2.30 -1.19
N ILE A 73 -0.75 1.62 -0.43
CA ILE A 73 -0.34 0.89 0.76
C ILE A 73 0.51 -0.30 0.33
N LYS A 74 1.57 -0.56 1.06
CA LYS A 74 2.47 -1.68 0.86
C LYS A 74 2.74 -2.39 2.18
N GLY A 75 3.19 -3.62 2.09
CA GLY A 75 3.54 -4.44 3.25
C GLY A 75 2.86 -5.81 3.20
N PHE A 76 3.36 -6.69 4.03
CA PHE A 76 2.89 -8.05 4.17
C PHE A 76 2.77 -8.38 5.66
N VAL A 77 1.80 -9.18 5.99
CA VAL A 77 1.68 -9.78 7.33
C VAL A 77 1.68 -11.28 7.15
N PHE A 78 2.59 -11.95 7.81
CA PHE A 78 2.71 -13.40 7.88
C PHE A 78 2.60 -13.79 9.35
N ASP A 79 1.43 -14.27 9.76
CA ASP A 79 1.09 -14.55 11.15
C ASP A 79 1.42 -13.35 12.07
N ASP A 80 2.43 -13.45 12.92
CA ASP A 80 2.91 -12.41 13.84
C ASP A 80 3.98 -11.48 13.27
N THR A 81 4.39 -11.69 12.02
CA THR A 81 5.50 -10.98 11.39
C THR A 81 5.03 -10.02 10.31
N VAL A 82 5.40 -8.76 10.45
CA VAL A 82 5.20 -7.71 9.45
C VAL A 82 6.46 -7.54 8.61
N LEU A 83 6.32 -7.62 7.30
CA LEU A 83 7.34 -7.20 6.34
C LEU A 83 6.89 -5.91 5.66
N TYR A 84 7.52 -4.80 5.97
CA TYR A 84 7.18 -3.48 5.44
C TYR A 84 8.25 -2.94 4.50
N SER A 85 7.81 -2.40 3.36
CA SER A 85 8.69 -1.78 2.36
C SER A 85 7.91 -0.80 1.49
N GLY A 86 8.58 0.15 0.86
CA GLY A 86 8.04 0.97 -0.22
C GLY A 86 7.99 0.25 -1.57
N ALA A 87 8.68 -0.88 -1.69
CA ALA A 87 8.78 -1.67 -2.92
C ALA A 87 7.44 -2.26 -3.36
N SER A 88 7.28 -2.39 -4.67
CA SER A 88 6.23 -3.20 -5.28
C SER A 88 6.78 -4.61 -5.57
N ILE A 89 5.90 -5.62 -5.60
CA ILE A 89 6.28 -6.97 -6.04
C ILE A 89 6.40 -6.96 -7.57
N ASN A 90 7.60 -6.75 -8.07
CA ASN A 90 7.93 -6.89 -9.49
C ASN A 90 9.42 -7.24 -9.66
N ASN A 91 9.78 -7.64 -10.86
CA ASN A 91 11.12 -8.14 -11.16
C ASN A 91 12.23 -7.14 -10.83
N VAL A 92 11.98 -5.84 -11.00
CA VAL A 92 12.97 -4.77 -10.74
C VAL A 92 13.32 -4.67 -9.26
N TYR A 93 12.32 -4.75 -8.38
CA TYR A 93 12.54 -4.74 -6.92
C TYR A 93 13.01 -6.08 -6.36
N LEU A 94 12.67 -7.18 -7.05
CA LEU A 94 13.10 -8.52 -6.69
C LEU A 94 14.45 -8.90 -7.32
N GLN A 95 15.10 -7.97 -8.02
CA GLN A 95 16.39 -8.15 -8.68
C GLN A 95 16.44 -9.37 -9.63
N GLN A 96 15.34 -9.61 -10.33
CA GLN A 96 15.23 -10.75 -11.27
C GLN A 96 15.75 -10.42 -12.67
N ASN A 97 16.04 -9.15 -12.96
CA ASN A 97 16.55 -8.68 -14.25
C ASN A 97 17.78 -7.80 -14.04
N GLU A 98 18.45 -7.42 -15.12
CA GLU A 98 19.63 -6.52 -15.11
C GLU A 98 19.33 -5.16 -14.47
N LYS A 99 18.12 -4.60 -14.71
CA LYS A 99 17.66 -3.39 -14.01
C LYS A 99 17.14 -3.75 -12.63
N TYR A 100 17.62 -3.07 -11.62
CA TYR A 100 17.14 -3.24 -10.26
C TYR A 100 16.92 -1.89 -9.58
N ARG A 101 16.06 -1.88 -8.55
CA ARG A 101 15.83 -0.74 -7.66
C ARG A 101 16.08 -1.17 -6.24
N TYR A 102 16.86 -0.39 -5.52
CA TYR A 102 17.01 -0.59 -4.09
C TYR A 102 15.77 -0.09 -3.36
N ASP A 103 15.37 -0.82 -2.36
CA ASP A 103 14.38 -0.40 -1.39
C ASP A 103 14.74 -0.94 -0.02
N ARG A 104 14.17 -0.34 1.02
CA ARG A 104 14.40 -0.76 2.40
C ARG A 104 13.28 -1.68 2.85
N TYR A 105 13.64 -2.85 3.32
CA TYR A 105 12.73 -3.83 3.87
C TYR A 105 12.93 -3.90 5.39
N GLN A 106 11.83 -3.83 6.13
CA GLN A 106 11.80 -3.93 7.59
C GLN A 106 11.00 -5.17 7.96
N LYS A 107 11.66 -6.15 8.58
CA LYS A 107 11.01 -7.33 9.15
C LYS A 107 10.84 -7.08 10.64
N ILE A 108 9.60 -7.12 11.12
CA ILE A 108 9.23 -6.86 12.51
C ILE A 108 8.35 -8.01 12.98
N THR A 109 8.86 -8.82 13.89
CA THR A 109 8.08 -9.89 14.53
C THR A 109 7.47 -9.33 15.81
N HIS A 110 6.16 -9.05 15.77
CA HIS A 110 5.41 -8.48 16.89
C HIS A 110 3.90 -8.69 16.67
N SER A 111 3.29 -9.57 17.46
CA SER A 111 1.89 -9.97 17.28
C SER A 111 0.91 -8.81 17.29
N GLN A 112 1.00 -7.90 18.26
CA GLN A 112 0.08 -6.76 18.35
C GLN A 112 0.18 -5.81 17.14
N LEU A 113 1.37 -5.61 16.56
CA LEU A 113 1.53 -4.85 15.33
C LEU A 113 0.89 -5.57 14.15
N ALA A 114 1.15 -6.87 14.02
CA ALA A 114 0.54 -7.72 13.00
C ALA A 114 -0.98 -7.71 13.10
N ASP A 115 -1.52 -7.92 14.30
CA ASP A 115 -2.96 -7.88 14.57
C ASP A 115 -3.59 -6.52 14.23
N SER A 116 -2.91 -5.42 14.58
CA SER A 116 -3.35 -4.06 14.26
C SER A 116 -3.43 -3.83 12.75
N MET A 117 -2.44 -4.32 11.99
CA MET A 117 -2.43 -4.21 10.53
C MET A 117 -3.50 -5.09 9.88
N VAL A 118 -3.68 -6.33 10.35
CA VAL A 118 -4.73 -7.24 9.89
C VAL A 118 -6.11 -6.67 10.20
N ALA A 119 -6.31 -6.13 11.41
CA ALA A 119 -7.56 -5.47 11.79
C ALA A 119 -7.89 -4.28 10.89
N PHE A 120 -6.88 -3.43 10.56
CA PHE A 120 -7.08 -2.34 9.61
C PHE A 120 -7.52 -2.84 8.23
N ILE A 121 -6.85 -3.86 7.70
CA ILE A 121 -7.20 -4.46 6.39
C ILE A 121 -8.63 -5.02 6.43
N ARG A 122 -8.99 -5.76 7.46
CA ARG A 122 -10.32 -6.35 7.62
C ARG A 122 -11.39 -5.28 7.79
N ASP A 123 -11.22 -4.37 8.76
CA ASP A 123 -12.26 -3.45 9.21
C ASP A 123 -12.51 -2.31 8.21
N PHE A 124 -11.46 -1.81 7.56
CA PHE A 124 -11.54 -0.66 6.66
C PHE A 124 -11.49 -0.99 5.17
N LEU A 125 -10.95 -2.14 4.79
CA LEU A 125 -10.85 -2.52 3.39
C LEU A 125 -11.78 -3.69 3.06
N LEU A 126 -11.56 -4.87 3.60
CA LEU A 126 -12.30 -6.08 3.23
C LEU A 126 -13.79 -6.05 3.61
N ASN A 127 -14.16 -5.36 4.68
CA ASN A 127 -15.57 -5.19 5.09
C ASN A 127 -16.32 -4.12 4.26
N SER A 128 -15.75 -3.64 3.18
CA SER A 128 -16.39 -2.67 2.28
C SER A 128 -17.06 -3.37 1.11
N ASP A 129 -18.24 -2.86 0.71
CA ASP A 129 -19.02 -3.30 -0.45
C ASP A 129 -18.37 -3.01 -1.82
N VAL A 130 -17.26 -2.27 -1.85
CA VAL A 130 -16.53 -1.93 -3.08
C VAL A 130 -15.18 -2.64 -3.20
N VAL A 131 -14.69 -3.27 -2.15
CA VAL A 131 -13.49 -4.10 -2.19
C VAL A 131 -13.88 -5.51 -2.60
N LEU A 132 -13.77 -5.77 -3.88
CA LEU A 132 -14.37 -6.93 -4.52
C LEU A 132 -13.32 -7.93 -4.99
N PRO A 133 -13.67 -9.22 -5.06
CA PRO A 133 -12.77 -10.24 -5.58
C PRO A 133 -12.34 -9.97 -7.02
N LEU A 134 -11.04 -10.03 -7.29
CA LEU A 134 -10.47 -9.96 -8.63
C LEU A 134 -10.38 -11.33 -9.31
N ASP A 135 -10.30 -12.38 -8.53
CA ASP A 135 -10.29 -13.78 -8.98
C ASP A 135 -11.70 -14.39 -9.10
N SER A 136 -12.72 -13.54 -9.21
CA SER A 136 -14.11 -13.91 -9.53
C SER A 136 -14.46 -13.59 -10.97
N VAL A 137 -15.30 -14.43 -11.59
CA VAL A 137 -15.82 -14.22 -12.96
C VAL A 137 -16.76 -13.01 -13.02
N ASN A 138 -17.53 -12.77 -11.94
CA ASN A 138 -18.55 -11.74 -11.85
C ASN A 138 -18.00 -10.46 -11.21
N ARG A 139 -17.24 -9.69 -12.00
CA ARG A 139 -16.73 -8.38 -11.57
C ARG A 139 -17.61 -7.24 -12.13
N PRO A 140 -18.16 -6.35 -11.30
CA PRO A 140 -18.92 -5.21 -11.79
C PRO A 140 -18.01 -4.22 -12.53
N LYS A 141 -18.58 -3.47 -13.44
CA LYS A 141 -17.85 -2.35 -14.06
C LYS A 141 -17.73 -1.21 -13.07
N THR A 142 -16.59 -0.53 -13.05
CA THR A 142 -16.34 0.62 -12.14
C THR A 142 -17.45 1.68 -12.19
N LYS A 143 -18.10 1.89 -13.35
CA LYS A 143 -19.21 2.83 -13.48
C LYS A 143 -20.42 2.48 -12.62
N GLU A 144 -20.66 1.21 -12.37
CA GLU A 144 -21.79 0.67 -11.60
C GLU A 144 -21.61 0.91 -10.10
N ILE A 145 -20.38 0.86 -9.61
CA ILE A 145 -20.04 1.04 -8.19
C ILE A 145 -19.44 2.42 -7.85
N ARG A 146 -19.52 3.38 -8.80
CA ARG A 146 -18.86 4.70 -8.66
C ARG A 146 -19.28 5.48 -7.41
N GLN A 147 -20.56 5.43 -7.07
CA GLN A 147 -21.06 6.14 -5.89
C GLN A 147 -20.56 5.52 -4.61
N ASN A 148 -20.54 4.21 -4.54
CA ASN A 148 -20.03 3.45 -3.39
C ASN A 148 -18.53 3.69 -3.21
N ILE A 149 -17.76 3.76 -4.30
CA ILE A 149 -16.32 4.12 -4.24
C ILE A 149 -16.12 5.50 -3.58
N ARG A 150 -16.96 6.49 -3.93
CA ARG A 150 -16.85 7.84 -3.32
C ARG A 150 -17.16 7.79 -1.82
N HIS A 151 -18.18 7.03 -1.45
CA HIS A 151 -18.56 6.85 -0.05
C HIS A 151 -17.46 6.12 0.73
N PHE A 152 -16.97 5.01 0.20
CA PHE A 152 -15.84 4.25 0.77
C PHE A 152 -14.61 5.15 0.99
N ARG A 153 -14.20 5.90 -0.04
CA ARG A 153 -13.07 6.82 0.07
C ARG A 153 -13.25 7.87 1.16
N LYS A 154 -14.46 8.45 1.26
CA LYS A 154 -14.78 9.42 2.31
C LYS A 154 -14.71 8.79 3.70
N ASN A 155 -15.31 7.62 3.88
CA ASN A 155 -15.26 6.88 5.13
C ASN A 155 -13.82 6.52 5.53
N LEU A 156 -13.04 6.00 4.59
CA LEU A 156 -11.65 5.64 4.81
C LEU A 156 -10.79 6.87 5.18
N ALA A 157 -11.04 8.02 4.55
CA ALA A 157 -10.33 9.26 4.86
C ALA A 157 -10.66 9.83 6.26
N LEU A 158 -11.89 9.62 6.74
CA LEU A 158 -12.34 10.12 8.05
C LEU A 158 -11.99 9.18 9.20
N ASN A 159 -12.13 7.88 8.98
CA ASN A 159 -12.11 6.88 10.05
C ASN A 159 -10.93 5.89 9.94
N GLY A 160 -10.24 5.85 8.80
CA GLY A 160 -9.15 4.92 8.55
C GLY A 160 -7.95 5.22 9.44
N GLN A 161 -7.73 4.36 10.44
CA GLN A 161 -6.57 4.44 11.33
C GLN A 161 -6.24 3.08 11.93
N TYR A 162 -4.98 2.87 12.23
CA TYR A 162 -4.57 1.68 12.97
C TYR A 162 -5.00 1.78 14.43
N LYS A 163 -5.53 0.69 14.98
CA LYS A 163 -5.84 0.57 16.40
C LYS A 163 -4.57 0.16 17.13
N LEU A 164 -4.00 1.07 17.87
CA LEU A 164 -2.81 0.79 18.70
C LEU A 164 -3.25 0.28 20.06
N SER A 165 -2.52 -0.68 20.63
CA SER A 165 -2.75 -1.09 22.02
C SER A 165 -2.31 0.03 22.95
N SER A 166 -3.07 0.24 24.01
CA SER A 166 -2.79 1.31 25.01
C SER A 166 -1.63 0.99 25.95
N ALA A 167 -1.14 -0.24 25.97
CA ALA A 167 -0.06 -0.69 26.83
C ALA A 167 1.25 -0.70 26.05
N VAL A 168 1.88 0.46 25.88
CA VAL A 168 3.25 0.53 25.38
C VAL A 168 4.16 0.77 26.56
N ASP A 169 4.92 -0.22 26.96
CA ASP A 169 6.09 -0.02 27.78
C ASP A 169 7.19 0.58 26.90
N PHE A 170 7.44 1.88 27.07
CA PHE A 170 8.49 2.62 26.36
C PHE A 170 9.89 2.33 26.95
N GLY A 171 10.19 1.10 27.34
CA GLY A 171 11.55 0.75 27.73
C GLY A 171 12.62 1.22 26.72
N ASN A 172 13.81 0.71 26.76
CA ASN A 172 14.89 1.04 25.80
C ASN A 172 14.71 0.38 24.42
N GLU A 173 13.50 -0.05 24.07
CA GLU A 173 13.21 -0.74 22.81
C GLU A 173 12.75 0.22 21.69
N LEU A 174 12.96 -0.21 20.44
CA LEU A 174 12.48 0.52 19.26
C LEU A 174 10.95 0.54 19.23
N THR A 175 10.40 1.74 19.16
CA THR A 175 8.96 1.94 19.01
C THR A 175 8.59 2.07 17.55
N VAL A 176 7.54 1.36 17.12
CA VAL A 176 6.97 1.43 15.78
C VAL A 176 5.52 1.86 15.86
N THR A 177 5.19 2.95 15.19
CA THR A 177 3.81 3.46 15.08
C THR A 177 3.37 3.39 13.62
N PRO A 178 2.44 2.49 13.25
CA PRO A 178 1.89 2.47 11.91
C PRO A 178 0.95 3.66 11.70
N LEU A 179 1.11 4.37 10.59
CA LEU A 179 0.30 5.53 10.23
C LEU A 179 -0.36 5.32 8.87
N PHE A 180 -1.59 5.75 8.75
CA PHE A 180 -2.34 5.77 7.51
C PHE A 180 -2.65 7.19 7.07
N GLY A 181 -2.55 7.45 5.75
CA GLY A 181 -2.90 8.74 5.16
C GLY A 181 -3.63 8.59 3.84
N LEU A 182 -4.73 9.31 3.67
CA LEU A 182 -5.48 9.38 2.43
C LEU A 182 -5.87 10.82 2.13
N GLY A 183 -5.49 11.29 0.93
CA GLY A 183 -5.76 12.67 0.49
C GLY A 183 -4.65 13.65 0.82
N GLY A 184 -4.86 14.93 0.50
CA GLY A 184 -3.80 15.95 0.52
C GLY A 184 -3.51 16.54 1.89
N ALA A 185 -4.52 16.93 2.64
CA ALA A 185 -4.35 17.68 3.90
C ALA A 185 -5.14 17.05 5.05
N GLY A 186 -4.67 17.28 6.27
CA GLY A 186 -5.42 16.98 7.49
C GLY A 186 -5.44 15.51 7.93
N ASN A 187 -4.73 14.61 7.26
CA ASN A 187 -4.60 13.23 7.75
C ASN A 187 -3.41 13.06 8.70
N VAL A 188 -3.50 12.08 9.60
CA VAL A 188 -2.51 11.83 10.67
C VAL A 188 -1.10 11.65 10.11
N LEU A 189 -0.93 10.90 9.02
CA LEU A 189 0.39 10.68 8.40
C LEU A 189 1.03 11.99 7.95
N ASN A 190 0.28 12.85 7.23
CA ASN A 190 0.81 14.11 6.75
C ASN A 190 1.13 15.07 7.91
N CYS A 191 0.27 15.15 8.92
CA CYS A 191 0.52 15.95 10.12
C CYS A 191 1.79 15.47 10.83
N THR A 192 1.95 14.17 11.05
CA THR A 192 3.16 13.60 11.67
C THR A 192 4.42 13.93 10.88
N ILE A 193 4.38 13.81 9.54
CA ILE A 193 5.52 14.20 8.69
C ILE A 193 5.83 15.69 8.87
N GLU A 194 4.82 16.55 8.89
CA GLU A 194 5.00 17.98 9.08
C GLU A 194 5.58 18.31 10.46
N ASP A 195 5.19 17.60 11.49
CA ASP A 195 5.70 17.78 12.85
C ASP A 195 7.17 17.33 12.96
N LEU A 196 7.54 16.23 12.30
CA LEU A 196 8.94 15.80 12.22
C LEU A 196 9.87 16.87 11.65
N PHE A 197 9.40 17.68 10.67
CA PHE A 197 10.17 18.81 10.16
C PHE A 197 10.40 19.89 11.23
N GLN A 198 9.51 20.05 12.20
CA GLN A 198 9.67 21.03 13.28
C GLN A 198 10.71 20.57 14.31
N LEU A 199 10.89 19.27 14.45
CA LEU A 199 11.84 18.67 15.40
C LEU A 199 13.29 18.66 14.89
N VAL A 200 13.54 19.14 13.67
CA VAL A 200 14.89 19.16 13.08
C VAL A 200 15.77 20.15 13.82
N ASP A 201 16.77 19.64 14.51
CA ASP A 201 17.73 20.48 15.25
C ASP A 201 18.95 20.90 14.41
N GLU A 202 19.64 19.97 13.79
CA GLU A 202 20.85 20.26 13.00
C GLU A 202 20.70 19.94 11.51
N LYS A 203 20.27 18.72 11.20
CA LYS A 203 20.26 18.19 9.84
C LYS A 203 19.00 17.40 9.55
N LEU A 204 18.42 17.61 8.35
CA LEU A 204 17.38 16.79 7.78
C LEU A 204 17.90 16.07 6.54
N THR A 205 17.84 14.74 6.54
CA THR A 205 18.12 13.93 5.36
C THR A 205 16.81 13.33 4.84
N ILE A 206 16.48 13.58 3.59
CA ILE A 206 15.29 13.06 2.91
C ILE A 206 15.74 12.12 1.78
N CYS A 207 15.25 10.89 1.77
CA CYS A 207 15.44 9.95 0.69
C CYS A 207 14.09 9.72 -0.02
N THR A 208 14.01 10.09 -1.29
CA THR A 208 12.80 9.95 -2.08
C THR A 208 13.13 9.76 -3.55
N PRO A 209 12.42 8.90 -4.30
CA PRO A 209 12.65 8.76 -5.74
C PRO A 209 12.29 10.03 -6.53
N TYR A 210 11.34 10.86 -6.01
CA TYR A 210 10.80 12.01 -6.74
C TYR A 210 10.95 13.32 -5.97
N PHE A 211 11.46 14.35 -6.63
CA PHE A 211 11.59 15.70 -6.07
C PHE A 211 10.34 16.56 -6.36
N ASN A 212 9.18 16.14 -5.83
CA ASN A 212 7.89 16.78 -6.08
C ASN A 212 7.13 17.10 -4.79
N PHE A 213 7.79 17.69 -3.82
CA PHE A 213 7.21 17.99 -2.51
C PHE A 213 5.95 18.86 -2.56
N PRO A 214 4.93 18.58 -1.72
CA PRO A 214 3.81 19.48 -1.50
C PRO A 214 4.27 20.86 -1.03
N ARG A 215 3.48 21.89 -1.29
CA ARG A 215 3.81 23.28 -0.92
C ARG A 215 4.12 23.44 0.57
N THR A 216 3.40 22.75 1.43
CA THR A 216 3.62 22.77 2.89
C THR A 216 5.03 22.32 3.25
N LEU A 217 5.47 21.19 2.72
CA LEU A 217 6.84 20.68 2.95
C LEU A 217 7.89 21.58 2.33
N GLN A 218 7.65 22.15 1.14
CA GLN A 218 8.56 23.13 0.54
C GLN A 218 8.76 24.36 1.45
N GLN A 219 7.67 24.85 2.06
CA GLN A 219 7.75 25.98 2.99
C GLN A 219 8.56 25.63 4.25
N LYS A 220 8.35 24.43 4.81
CA LYS A 220 9.11 23.93 5.96
C LYS A 220 10.60 23.76 5.64
N ILE A 221 10.95 23.20 4.49
CA ILE A 221 12.35 23.11 4.01
C ILE A 221 12.98 24.52 3.94
N ARG A 222 12.31 25.48 3.29
CA ARG A 222 12.79 26.85 3.21
C ARG A 222 12.98 27.51 4.59
N HIS A 223 12.07 27.22 5.53
CA HIS A 223 12.17 27.70 6.90
C HIS A 223 13.40 27.14 7.62
N LEU A 224 13.65 25.84 7.51
CA LEU A 224 14.83 25.18 8.08
C LEU A 224 16.13 25.77 7.50
N LEU A 225 16.20 25.97 6.18
CA LEU A 225 17.35 26.59 5.52
C LEU A 225 17.61 28.02 6.02
N ARG A 226 16.55 28.83 6.20
CA ARG A 226 16.69 30.19 6.78
C ARG A 226 17.18 30.18 8.24
N LYS A 227 16.92 29.08 8.97
CA LYS A 227 17.45 28.85 10.33
C LYS A 227 18.88 28.27 10.33
N GLY A 228 19.52 28.16 9.18
CA GLY A 228 20.88 27.61 9.05
C GLY A 228 20.98 26.10 9.21
N LYS A 229 19.85 25.36 9.18
CA LYS A 229 19.86 23.90 9.27
C LYS A 229 20.35 23.27 7.97
N LYS A 230 21.03 22.14 8.07
CA LYS A 230 21.51 21.38 6.89
C LYS A 230 20.37 20.54 6.31
N ILE A 231 20.19 20.64 4.99
CA ILE A 231 19.21 19.79 4.27
C ILE A 231 19.97 18.96 3.23
N GLU A 232 19.78 17.68 3.30
CA GLU A 232 20.31 16.72 2.34
C GLU A 232 19.14 15.95 1.71
N ILE A 233 19.10 15.92 0.37
CA ILE A 233 18.02 15.25 -0.35
C ILE A 233 18.66 14.26 -1.33
N ILE A 234 18.34 12.99 -1.14
CA ILE A 234 18.76 11.89 -1.99
C ILE A 234 17.57 11.53 -2.89
N VAL A 235 17.75 11.69 -4.17
CA VAL A 235 16.70 11.41 -5.18
C VAL A 235 17.15 10.32 -6.13
N GLY A 236 16.19 9.68 -6.79
CA GLY A 236 16.47 8.72 -7.85
C GLY A 236 17.13 9.41 -9.05
N ASP A 237 18.05 8.71 -9.69
CA ASP A 237 18.61 9.13 -10.97
C ASP A 237 17.51 9.22 -12.05
N LYS A 238 17.71 10.08 -13.05
CA LYS A 238 16.80 10.22 -14.18
C LYS A 238 16.50 8.88 -14.87
N VAL A 239 17.52 8.05 -15.02
CA VAL A 239 17.40 6.71 -15.64
C VAL A 239 16.59 5.73 -14.76
N ALA A 240 16.51 5.95 -13.45
CA ALA A 240 15.75 5.10 -12.53
C ALA A 240 14.26 5.42 -12.49
N ASN A 241 13.83 6.51 -13.12
CA ASN A 241 12.46 7.01 -13.09
C ASN A 241 11.68 6.80 -14.41
N ASP A 242 12.28 6.12 -15.39
CA ASP A 242 11.67 5.76 -16.67
C ASP A 242 10.96 4.40 -16.61
#